data_9ddf6806ec949066ecd73bdcde780a22
#
_entry.id   9ddf6806ec949066ecd73bdcde780a22
#
_cell.length_a   1.000
_cell.length_b   1.000
_cell.length_c   1.000
_cell.angle_alpha   90.00
_cell.angle_beta   90.00
_cell.angle_gamma   90.00
#
_symmetry.space_group_name_H-M   'P 1'
#
loop_
_entity.id
_entity.type
_entity.pdbx_description
1 polymer ?
#
loop_
_entity_poly.entity_id
_entity_poly.type
_entity_poly.pdbx_seq_one_letter_code
_entity_poly.pdbx_strand_id
1 'polypeptide(L)'
;MARILLGTLGSHGDVDPFIGLGVGLAARGHAVTLATSPYYRDAVTGAGLGFAPVGPDLSPADPALVARVMHPTRSAEFVIKELVAPWIPRFAADCAPLVREADLVVTHPLTMTLPLLAEHQGVPWASTMLSPVTFLSPTDLPAVPMAPWLPHLAHAAPWLAPAIVASGKWLSRRWLAPVDRLREQLGLPDRGNPLFEGG
;
A
#
# COMPACT_ATOMS: atom_id res chain seq x y z
N MET A 1 22.88 10.12 -10.17
CA MET A 1 21.97 9.09 -10.70
C MET A 1 21.69 8.14 -9.54
N ALA A 2 20.42 7.96 -9.15
CA ALA A 2 20.02 7.05 -8.08
C ALA A 2 19.16 5.93 -8.67
N ARG A 3 19.18 4.75 -8.03
CA ARG A 3 18.29 3.62 -8.33
C ARG A 3 17.07 3.74 -7.41
N ILE A 4 15.90 3.94 -7.97
CA ILE A 4 14.66 4.14 -7.22
C ILE A 4 13.71 2.98 -7.48
N LEU A 5 13.29 2.32 -6.41
CA LEU A 5 12.26 1.28 -6.45
C LEU A 5 10.92 1.92 -6.07
N LEU A 6 9.98 1.90 -6.98
CA LEU A 6 8.59 2.26 -6.73
C LEU A 6 7.77 0.98 -6.52
N GLY A 7 6.87 0.97 -5.55
CA GLY A 7 6.01 -0.18 -5.33
C GLY A 7 4.56 0.21 -5.15
N THR A 8 3.67 -0.36 -5.98
CA THR A 8 2.23 -0.16 -5.89
C THR A 8 1.45 -1.41 -6.28
N LEU A 9 0.29 -1.60 -5.68
CA LEU A 9 -0.69 -2.62 -6.04
C LEU A 9 -2.07 -2.00 -6.06
N GLY A 10 -2.92 -2.46 -6.96
CA GLY A 10 -4.31 -2.03 -7.05
C GLY A 10 -4.80 -1.84 -8.49
N SER A 11 -5.70 -0.91 -8.66
CA SER A 11 -6.30 -0.53 -9.94
C SER A 11 -5.45 0.48 -10.71
N HIS A 12 -5.92 0.92 -11.87
CA HIS A 12 -5.32 2.04 -12.62
C HIS A 12 -5.16 3.30 -11.77
N GLY A 13 -6.11 3.57 -10.86
CA GLY A 13 -6.03 4.70 -9.93
C GLY A 13 -4.84 4.63 -8.97
N ASP A 14 -4.33 3.43 -8.71
CA ASP A 14 -3.18 3.20 -7.84
C ASP A 14 -1.86 3.08 -8.63
N VAL A 15 -1.90 2.59 -9.86
CA VAL A 15 -0.70 2.28 -10.65
C VAL A 15 -0.30 3.43 -11.58
N ASP A 16 -1.25 4.07 -12.27
CA ASP A 16 -0.94 5.14 -13.23
C ASP A 16 -0.23 6.35 -12.59
N PRO A 17 -0.58 6.80 -11.36
CA PRO A 17 0.20 7.84 -10.67
C PRO A 17 1.66 7.44 -10.41
N PHE A 18 1.93 6.16 -10.13
CA PHE A 18 3.29 5.66 -9.93
C PHE A 18 4.07 5.57 -11.26
N ILE A 19 3.41 5.22 -12.36
CA ILE A 19 4.02 5.32 -13.69
C ILE A 19 4.39 6.77 -13.98
N GLY A 20 3.47 7.72 -13.74
CA GLY A 20 3.72 9.15 -13.91
C GLY A 20 4.89 9.65 -13.05
N LEU A 21 4.95 9.27 -11.78
CA LEU A 21 6.07 9.57 -10.89
C LEU A 21 7.37 8.97 -11.42
N GLY A 22 7.34 7.72 -11.86
CA GLY A 22 8.51 7.02 -12.41
C GLY A 22 9.06 7.72 -13.64
N VAL A 23 8.22 8.11 -14.59
CA VAL A 23 8.60 8.88 -15.77
C VAL A 23 9.25 10.22 -15.38
N GLY A 24 8.66 10.93 -14.42
CA GLY A 24 9.21 12.18 -13.91
C GLY A 24 10.58 12.04 -13.25
N LEU A 25 10.82 10.93 -12.54
CA LEU A 25 12.12 10.61 -11.93
C LEU A 25 13.14 10.16 -12.97
N ALA A 26 12.73 9.34 -13.95
CA ALA A 26 13.59 8.90 -15.04
C ALA A 26 14.06 10.10 -15.91
N ALA A 27 13.17 11.06 -16.17
CA ALA A 27 13.51 12.30 -16.88
C ALA A 27 14.56 13.17 -16.14
N ARG A 28 14.70 12.97 -14.81
CA ARG A 28 15.74 13.61 -13.98
C ARG A 28 17.04 12.79 -13.90
N GLY A 29 17.15 11.71 -14.67
CA GLY A 29 18.36 10.88 -14.77
C GLY A 29 18.47 9.80 -13.69
N HIS A 30 17.38 9.42 -13.02
CA HIS A 30 17.35 8.28 -12.11
C HIS A 30 17.02 6.98 -12.85
N ALA A 31 17.55 5.86 -12.38
CA ALA A 31 17.14 4.53 -12.80
C ALA A 31 15.93 4.10 -11.97
N VAL A 32 14.77 3.94 -12.60
CA VAL A 32 13.51 3.66 -11.89
C VAL A 32 12.97 2.28 -12.25
N THR A 33 12.67 1.48 -11.25
CA THR A 33 11.96 0.20 -11.39
C THR A 33 10.62 0.28 -10.66
N LEU A 34 9.53 -0.11 -11.33
CA LEU A 34 8.21 -0.21 -10.73
C LEU A 34 7.87 -1.67 -10.42
N ALA A 35 7.70 -1.97 -9.14
CA ALA A 35 7.21 -3.25 -8.65
C ALA A 35 5.68 -3.20 -8.53
N THR A 36 4.99 -3.96 -9.39
CA THR A 36 3.51 -3.99 -9.44
C THR A 36 3.00 -5.29 -10.05
N SER A 37 1.64 -5.46 -10.11
CA SER A 37 1.01 -6.64 -10.70
C SER A 37 1.48 -6.90 -12.13
N PRO A 38 1.66 -8.19 -12.52
CA PRO A 38 2.03 -8.60 -13.88
C PRO A 38 1.15 -8.01 -14.98
N TYR A 39 -0.12 -7.75 -14.69
CA TYR A 39 -1.07 -7.11 -15.61
C TYR A 39 -0.55 -5.79 -16.21
N TYR A 40 0.20 -4.99 -15.42
CA TYR A 40 0.68 -3.67 -15.84
C TYR A 40 2.04 -3.67 -16.55
N ARG A 41 2.61 -4.85 -16.86
CA ARG A 41 3.93 -4.98 -17.49
C ARG A 41 4.09 -4.06 -18.70
N ASP A 42 3.16 -4.16 -19.67
CA ASP A 42 3.26 -3.44 -20.94
C ASP A 42 3.15 -1.92 -20.76
N ALA A 43 2.29 -1.47 -19.83
CA ALA A 43 2.16 -0.06 -19.50
C ALA A 43 3.44 0.51 -18.86
N VAL A 44 4.05 -0.23 -17.94
CA VAL A 44 5.27 0.18 -17.23
C VAL A 44 6.47 0.20 -18.19
N THR A 45 6.67 -0.89 -18.95
CA THR A 45 7.80 -0.99 -19.91
C THR A 45 7.65 -0.04 -21.08
N GLY A 46 6.41 0.17 -21.57
CA GLY A 46 6.08 1.14 -22.59
C GLY A 46 6.36 2.59 -22.15
N ALA A 47 6.31 2.87 -20.86
CA ALA A 47 6.70 4.15 -20.27
C ALA A 47 8.24 4.30 -20.09
N GLY A 48 9.04 3.31 -20.50
CA GLY A 48 10.50 3.34 -20.37
C GLY A 48 11.03 3.04 -18.97
N LEU A 49 10.22 2.45 -18.09
CA LEU A 49 10.61 2.10 -16.72
C LEU A 49 11.03 0.62 -16.62
N GLY A 50 11.90 0.31 -15.66
CA GLY A 50 12.14 -1.05 -15.23
C GLY A 50 10.87 -1.64 -14.60
N PHE A 51 10.61 -2.94 -14.84
CA PHE A 51 9.44 -3.64 -14.32
C PHE A 51 9.84 -4.83 -13.45
N ALA A 52 9.23 -4.94 -12.27
CA ALA A 52 9.34 -6.09 -11.39
C ALA A 52 7.93 -6.64 -11.07
N PRO A 53 7.62 -7.90 -11.47
CA PRO A 53 6.31 -8.48 -11.19
C PRO A 53 6.18 -8.81 -9.69
N VAL A 54 5.13 -8.29 -9.04
CA VAL A 54 4.82 -8.59 -7.65
C VAL A 54 3.31 -8.71 -7.45
N GLY A 55 2.90 -9.54 -6.48
CA GLY A 55 1.49 -9.77 -6.18
C GLY A 55 0.78 -10.65 -7.22
N PRO A 56 -0.56 -10.71 -7.14
CA PRO A 56 -1.38 -11.49 -8.04
C PRO A 56 -1.47 -10.86 -9.44
N ASP A 57 -1.57 -11.72 -10.45
CA ASP A 57 -1.89 -11.29 -11.81
C ASP A 57 -3.42 -11.18 -11.96
N LEU A 58 -3.95 -10.03 -11.62
CA LEU A 58 -5.38 -9.75 -11.64
C LEU A 58 -5.70 -8.65 -12.63
N SER A 59 -6.66 -8.93 -13.51
CA SER A 59 -7.17 -7.91 -14.43
C SER A 59 -8.16 -6.98 -13.70
N PRO A 60 -7.90 -5.67 -13.67
CA PRO A 60 -8.87 -4.71 -13.12
C PRO A 60 -10.14 -4.59 -13.98
N ALA A 61 -10.19 -5.22 -15.14
CA ALA A 61 -11.37 -5.30 -15.99
C ALA A 61 -12.25 -6.55 -15.70
N ASP A 62 -11.83 -7.45 -14.79
CA ASP A 62 -12.65 -8.61 -14.39
C ASP A 62 -13.88 -8.13 -13.59
N PRO A 63 -15.12 -8.32 -14.12
CA PRO A 63 -16.33 -7.85 -13.45
C PRO A 63 -16.56 -8.48 -12.07
N ALA A 64 -16.14 -9.74 -11.87
CA ALA A 64 -16.30 -10.44 -10.59
C ALA A 64 -15.34 -9.86 -9.54
N LEU A 65 -14.11 -9.56 -9.93
CA LEU A 65 -13.14 -8.88 -9.07
C LEU A 65 -13.63 -7.46 -8.73
N VAL A 66 -14.05 -6.70 -9.73
CA VAL A 66 -14.56 -5.32 -9.56
C VAL A 66 -15.74 -5.30 -8.60
N ALA A 67 -16.72 -6.21 -8.75
CA ALA A 67 -17.88 -6.28 -7.86
C ALA A 67 -17.49 -6.52 -6.39
N ARG A 68 -16.43 -7.30 -6.13
CA ARG A 68 -15.92 -7.56 -4.78
C ARG A 68 -15.12 -6.38 -4.23
N VAL A 69 -14.27 -5.79 -5.04
CA VAL A 69 -13.47 -4.59 -4.67
C VAL A 69 -14.35 -3.38 -4.42
N MET A 70 -15.44 -3.22 -5.18
CA MET A 70 -16.39 -2.11 -5.05
C MET A 70 -17.51 -2.38 -4.02
N HIS A 71 -17.46 -3.49 -3.29
CA HIS A 71 -18.50 -3.81 -2.32
C HIS A 71 -18.51 -2.79 -1.16
N PRO A 72 -19.65 -2.14 -0.84
CA PRO A 72 -19.69 -0.98 0.08
C PRO A 72 -19.12 -1.24 1.48
N THR A 73 -19.25 -2.47 1.99
CA THR A 73 -18.90 -2.80 3.38
C THR A 73 -17.78 -3.83 3.52
N ARG A 74 -17.47 -4.60 2.47
CA ARG A 74 -16.50 -5.71 2.51
C ARG A 74 -15.25 -5.47 1.67
N SER A 75 -15.21 -4.37 0.93
CA SER A 75 -14.10 -4.04 0.03
C SER A 75 -12.74 -4.09 0.74
N ALA A 76 -12.55 -3.33 1.81
CA ALA A 76 -11.28 -3.25 2.51
C ALA A 76 -10.83 -4.61 3.07
N GLU A 77 -11.75 -5.36 3.68
CA GLU A 77 -11.46 -6.70 4.19
C GLU A 77 -11.04 -7.64 3.05
N PHE A 78 -11.78 -7.63 1.95
CA PHE A 78 -11.48 -8.45 0.77
C PHE A 78 -10.09 -8.12 0.18
N VAL A 79 -9.82 -6.84 -0.06
CA VAL A 79 -8.53 -6.40 -0.64
C VAL A 79 -7.37 -6.83 0.27
N ILE A 80 -7.49 -6.60 1.57
CA ILE A 80 -6.39 -6.90 2.50
C ILE A 80 -6.23 -8.40 2.71
N LYS A 81 -7.30 -9.13 3.04
CA LYS A 81 -7.22 -10.54 3.43
C LYS A 81 -7.05 -11.50 2.26
N GLU A 82 -7.66 -11.20 1.12
CA GLU A 82 -7.70 -12.13 0.00
C GLU A 82 -6.76 -11.73 -1.15
N LEU A 83 -6.53 -10.42 -1.36
CA LEU A 83 -5.66 -9.97 -2.46
C LEU A 83 -4.23 -9.64 -2.01
N VAL A 84 -4.03 -9.13 -0.79
CA VAL A 84 -2.69 -8.69 -0.34
C VAL A 84 -2.04 -9.68 0.62
N ALA A 85 -2.72 -10.04 1.71
CA ALA A 85 -2.15 -10.82 2.80
C ALA A 85 -1.55 -12.18 2.37
N PRO A 86 -2.16 -12.96 1.46
CA PRO A 86 -1.60 -14.24 1.01
C PRO A 86 -0.28 -14.10 0.25
N TRP A 87 -0.03 -12.91 -0.33
CA TRP A 87 1.15 -12.67 -1.16
C TRP A 87 2.33 -12.09 -0.39
N ILE A 88 2.16 -11.69 0.87
CA ILE A 88 3.21 -11.05 1.67
C ILE A 88 4.51 -11.85 1.73
N PRO A 89 4.51 -13.19 1.98
CA PRO A 89 5.77 -13.93 2.03
C PRO A 89 6.50 -13.96 0.68
N ARG A 90 5.76 -14.16 -0.41
CA ARG A 90 6.32 -14.17 -1.75
C ARG A 90 6.79 -12.78 -2.16
N PHE A 91 5.99 -11.76 -1.88
CA PHE A 91 6.33 -10.37 -2.14
C PHE A 91 7.64 -9.98 -1.42
N ALA A 92 7.83 -10.43 -0.18
CA ALA A 92 9.06 -10.20 0.56
C ALA A 92 10.26 -10.87 -0.13
N ALA A 93 10.13 -12.13 -0.57
CA ALA A 93 11.20 -12.83 -1.27
C ALA A 93 11.56 -12.18 -2.61
N ASP A 94 10.54 -11.81 -3.40
CA ASP A 94 10.73 -11.23 -4.74
C ASP A 94 11.30 -9.80 -4.65
N CYS A 95 10.94 -9.01 -3.63
CA CYS A 95 11.36 -7.62 -3.48
C CYS A 95 12.66 -7.43 -2.67
N ALA A 96 13.06 -8.37 -1.80
CA ALA A 96 14.25 -8.21 -0.98
C ALA A 96 15.54 -7.89 -1.77
N PRO A 97 15.86 -8.54 -2.90
CA PRO A 97 17.01 -8.18 -3.72
C PRO A 97 16.85 -6.79 -4.36
N LEU A 98 15.65 -6.41 -4.79
CA LEU A 98 15.37 -5.11 -5.41
C LEU A 98 15.55 -3.97 -4.43
N VAL A 99 15.08 -4.13 -3.18
CA VAL A 99 15.26 -3.15 -2.11
C VAL A 99 16.73 -2.97 -1.78
N ARG A 100 17.50 -4.08 -1.69
CA ARG A 100 18.95 -4.03 -1.41
C ARG A 100 19.73 -3.23 -2.45
N GLU A 101 19.29 -3.25 -3.69
CA GLU A 101 19.94 -2.53 -4.78
C GLU A 101 19.45 -1.09 -4.93
N ALA A 102 18.36 -0.71 -4.27
CA ALA A 102 17.79 0.61 -4.36
C ALA A 102 18.50 1.63 -3.45
N ASP A 103 18.61 2.86 -3.92
CA ASP A 103 19.05 3.99 -3.11
C ASP A 103 17.86 4.67 -2.40
N LEU A 104 16.64 4.45 -2.91
CA LEU A 104 15.39 4.94 -2.34
C LEU A 104 14.24 3.99 -2.72
N VAL A 105 13.34 3.73 -1.76
CA VAL A 105 12.08 3.00 -1.98
C VAL A 105 10.91 3.94 -1.80
N VAL A 106 9.97 3.96 -2.75
CA VAL A 106 8.69 4.70 -2.62
C VAL A 106 7.55 3.70 -2.64
N THR A 107 6.70 3.74 -1.62
CA THR A 107 5.69 2.70 -1.37
C THR A 107 4.27 3.23 -1.42
N HIS A 108 3.35 2.38 -1.85
CA HIS A 108 1.90 2.55 -1.72
C HIS A 108 1.40 1.78 -0.47
N PRO A 109 0.32 2.19 0.20
CA PRO A 109 -0.19 1.51 1.41
C PRO A 109 -0.45 0.01 1.26
N LEU A 110 -0.80 -0.48 0.07
CA LEU A 110 -0.99 -1.91 -0.18
C LEU A 110 0.32 -2.69 -0.36
N THR A 111 1.46 -2.01 -0.52
CA THR A 111 2.79 -2.64 -0.60
C THR A 111 3.50 -2.65 0.77
N MET A 112 2.78 -3.10 1.81
CA MET A 112 3.20 -3.08 3.23
C MET A 112 4.52 -3.80 3.50
N THR A 113 4.94 -4.69 2.60
CA THR A 113 6.20 -5.43 2.68
C THR A 113 7.42 -4.55 2.41
N LEU A 114 7.29 -3.57 1.50
CA LEU A 114 8.43 -2.75 1.08
C LEU A 114 9.00 -1.87 2.21
N PRO A 115 8.19 -1.18 3.03
CA PRO A 115 8.71 -0.45 4.19
C PRO A 115 9.51 -1.34 5.14
N LEU A 116 9.01 -2.57 5.40
CA LEU A 116 9.68 -3.52 6.29
C LEU A 116 11.04 -3.96 5.76
N LEU A 117 11.10 -4.27 4.46
CA LEU A 117 12.35 -4.65 3.81
C LEU A 117 13.33 -3.48 3.79
N ALA A 118 12.86 -2.27 3.50
CA ALA A 118 13.68 -1.07 3.46
C ALA A 118 14.24 -0.75 4.86
N GLU A 119 13.41 -0.82 5.90
CA GLU A 119 13.82 -0.63 7.29
C GLU A 119 14.87 -1.69 7.72
N HIS A 120 14.59 -2.97 7.44
CA HIS A 120 15.52 -4.07 7.78
C HIS A 120 16.87 -3.94 7.07
N GLN A 121 16.88 -3.44 5.82
CA GLN A 121 18.10 -3.31 5.01
C GLN A 121 18.77 -1.94 5.14
N GLY A 122 18.19 -1.02 5.92
CA GLY A 122 18.73 0.34 6.11
C GLY A 122 18.62 1.23 4.88
N VAL A 123 17.67 0.95 3.97
CA VAL A 123 17.42 1.73 2.76
C VAL A 123 16.41 2.85 3.05
N PRO A 124 16.68 4.10 2.68
CA PRO A 124 15.71 5.18 2.81
C PRO A 124 14.42 4.85 2.06
N TRP A 125 13.27 5.17 2.67
CA TRP A 125 12.00 4.97 2.04
C TRP A 125 10.99 6.09 2.33
N ALA A 126 9.99 6.23 1.45
CA ALA A 126 8.89 7.16 1.60
C ALA A 126 7.56 6.45 1.28
N SER A 127 6.54 6.70 2.08
CA SER A 127 5.17 6.25 1.80
C SER A 127 4.40 7.34 1.05
N THR A 128 3.56 6.93 0.11
CA THR A 128 2.65 7.82 -0.62
C THR A 128 1.22 7.47 -0.30
N MET A 129 0.36 8.47 -0.21
CA MET A 129 -1.07 8.32 -0.02
C MET A 129 -1.80 8.94 -1.20
N LEU A 130 -2.52 8.13 -1.98
CA LEU A 130 -3.27 8.57 -3.15
C LEU A 130 -4.69 9.04 -2.83
N SER A 131 -5.15 8.75 -1.60
CA SER A 131 -6.49 9.13 -1.13
C SER A 131 -6.46 9.63 0.31
N PRO A 132 -7.10 10.78 0.62
CA PRO A 132 -7.17 11.32 1.98
C PRO A 132 -7.82 10.38 3.00
N VAL A 133 -8.70 9.48 2.57
CA VAL A 133 -9.40 8.52 3.45
C VAL A 133 -8.44 7.59 4.21
N THR A 134 -7.23 7.38 3.69
CA THR A 134 -6.22 6.52 4.31
C THR A 134 -5.52 7.15 5.51
N PHE A 135 -5.64 8.47 5.71
CA PHE A 135 -5.00 9.12 6.87
C PHE A 135 -5.69 8.83 8.21
N LEU A 136 -6.98 8.45 8.21
CA LEU A 136 -7.75 8.20 9.44
C LEU A 136 -7.48 9.25 10.54
N SER A 137 -7.63 10.54 10.20
CA SER A 137 -7.42 11.62 11.14
C SER A 137 -8.54 11.68 12.20
N PRO A 138 -8.24 11.79 13.50
CA PRO A 138 -9.27 11.98 14.50
C PRO A 138 -9.92 13.38 14.44
N THR A 139 -9.31 14.35 13.76
CA THR A 139 -9.87 15.68 13.56
C THR A 139 -10.73 15.78 12.31
N ASP A 140 -10.60 14.83 11.38
CA ASP A 140 -11.36 14.78 10.13
C ASP A 140 -11.65 13.32 9.78
N LEU A 141 -12.69 12.77 10.40
CA LEU A 141 -13.10 11.39 10.14
C LEU A 141 -13.71 11.26 8.75
N PRO A 142 -13.26 10.27 7.95
CA PRO A 142 -13.82 10.08 6.61
C PRO A 142 -15.27 9.58 6.68
N ALA A 143 -16.08 10.03 5.73
CA ALA A 143 -17.37 9.42 5.47
C ALA A 143 -17.14 8.04 4.84
N VAL A 144 -17.38 6.98 5.60
CA VAL A 144 -17.29 5.61 5.08
C VAL A 144 -18.68 5.08 4.77
N PRO A 145 -18.86 4.25 3.71
CA PRO A 145 -20.19 3.75 3.32
C PRO A 145 -20.97 3.06 4.44
N MET A 146 -20.27 2.40 5.37
CA MET A 146 -20.88 1.72 6.53
C MET A 146 -21.38 2.69 7.60
N ALA A 147 -20.81 3.89 7.67
CA ALA A 147 -21.11 4.88 8.69
C ALA A 147 -20.98 6.30 8.12
N PRO A 148 -21.87 6.73 7.22
CA PRO A 148 -21.82 8.05 6.59
C PRO A 148 -22.04 9.19 7.58
N TRP A 149 -22.53 8.88 8.78
CA TRP A 149 -22.76 9.79 9.89
C TRP A 149 -21.48 10.08 10.71
N LEU A 150 -20.37 9.35 10.53
CA LEU A 150 -19.12 9.51 11.28
C LEU A 150 -18.58 10.94 11.32
N PRO A 151 -18.51 11.70 10.21
CA PRO A 151 -18.05 13.09 10.25
C PRO A 151 -18.94 13.97 11.11
N HIS A 152 -20.26 13.76 11.10
CA HIS A 152 -21.21 14.51 11.92
C HIS A 152 -21.01 14.21 13.41
N LEU A 153 -20.76 12.94 13.76
CA LEU A 153 -20.46 12.55 15.13
C LEU A 153 -19.14 13.18 15.61
N ALA A 154 -18.10 13.20 14.77
CA ALA A 154 -16.83 13.83 15.10
C ALA A 154 -16.98 15.34 15.39
N HIS A 155 -17.88 16.03 14.67
CA HIS A 155 -18.19 17.42 14.92
C HIS A 155 -18.99 17.62 16.22
N ALA A 156 -19.98 16.75 16.48
CA ALA A 156 -20.84 16.84 17.65
C ALA A 156 -20.15 16.41 18.96
N ALA A 157 -19.23 15.44 18.86
CA ALA A 157 -18.51 14.87 20.01
C ALA A 157 -17.04 14.59 19.64
N PRO A 158 -16.20 15.62 19.46
CA PRO A 158 -14.82 15.47 18.98
C PRO A 158 -13.94 14.61 19.90
N TRP A 159 -14.28 14.51 21.18
CA TRP A 159 -13.58 13.66 22.14
C TRP A 159 -13.75 12.16 21.89
N LEU A 160 -14.75 11.73 21.10
CA LEU A 160 -14.94 10.32 20.68
C LEU A 160 -14.09 9.94 19.49
N ALA A 161 -13.68 10.89 18.65
CA ALA A 161 -12.98 10.61 17.40
C ALA A 161 -11.68 9.81 17.59
N PRO A 162 -10.82 10.07 18.59
CA PRO A 162 -9.64 9.24 18.85
C PRO A 162 -9.98 7.78 19.14
N ALA A 163 -11.04 7.53 19.93
CA ALA A 163 -11.48 6.18 20.26
C ALA A 163 -12.04 5.43 19.04
N ILE A 164 -12.74 6.14 18.16
CA ILE A 164 -13.25 5.59 16.88
C ILE A 164 -12.08 5.18 15.99
N VAL A 165 -11.10 6.06 15.82
CA VAL A 165 -9.89 5.77 15.03
C VAL A 165 -9.13 4.58 15.63
N ALA A 166 -8.90 4.56 16.93
CA ALA A 166 -8.22 3.47 17.62
C ALA A 166 -8.95 2.14 17.44
N SER A 167 -10.28 2.15 17.51
CA SER A 167 -11.11 0.96 17.29
C SER A 167 -10.99 0.45 15.85
N GLY A 168 -10.99 1.34 14.86
CA GLY A 168 -10.79 1.00 13.45
C GLY A 168 -9.42 0.37 13.20
N LYS A 169 -8.36 0.97 13.75
CA LYS A 169 -6.99 0.44 13.69
C LYS A 169 -6.89 -0.94 14.36
N TRP A 170 -7.49 -1.11 15.52
CA TRP A 170 -7.50 -2.39 16.24
C TRP A 170 -8.24 -3.49 15.48
N LEU A 171 -9.42 -3.17 14.91
CA LEU A 171 -10.21 -4.12 14.12
C LEU A 171 -9.50 -4.56 12.84
N SER A 172 -8.84 -3.64 12.15
CA SER A 172 -8.13 -3.95 10.90
C SER A 172 -6.81 -4.70 11.14
N ARG A 173 -6.17 -4.54 12.30
CA ARG A 173 -4.88 -5.18 12.60
C ARG A 173 -4.94 -6.70 12.46
N ARG A 174 -6.06 -7.36 12.82
CA ARG A 174 -6.22 -8.80 12.66
C ARG A 174 -6.09 -9.29 11.21
N TRP A 175 -6.35 -8.41 10.24
CA TRP A 175 -6.19 -8.74 8.82
C TRP A 175 -4.73 -8.70 8.37
N LEU A 176 -3.88 -8.08 9.18
CA LEU A 176 -2.48 -7.79 8.89
C LEU A 176 -1.51 -8.77 9.58
N ALA A 177 -2.02 -9.84 10.17
CA ALA A 177 -1.18 -10.84 10.84
C ALA A 177 0.00 -11.37 9.98
N PRO A 178 -0.09 -11.52 8.64
CA PRO A 178 1.07 -11.86 7.83
C PRO A 178 2.15 -10.78 7.79
N VAL A 179 1.76 -9.50 7.89
CA VAL A 179 2.69 -8.35 7.96
C VAL A 179 3.39 -8.35 9.31
N ASP A 180 2.64 -8.53 10.41
CA ASP A 180 3.19 -8.60 11.77
C ASP A 180 4.20 -9.76 11.87
N ARG A 181 3.88 -10.94 11.32
CA ARG A 181 4.81 -12.08 11.26
C ARG A 181 6.09 -11.78 10.48
N LEU A 182 5.96 -11.10 9.33
CA LEU A 182 7.13 -10.69 8.56
C LEU A 182 8.00 -9.71 9.36
N ARG A 183 7.38 -8.76 10.05
CA ARG A 183 8.07 -7.81 10.93
C ARG A 183 8.88 -8.52 12.03
N GLU A 184 8.27 -9.50 12.69
CA GLU A 184 8.92 -10.35 13.68
C GLU A 184 10.10 -11.14 13.10
N GLN A 185 9.91 -11.77 11.92
CA GLN A 185 10.96 -12.51 11.21
C GLN A 185 12.16 -11.62 10.83
N LEU A 186 11.92 -10.36 10.52
CA LEU A 186 12.94 -9.37 10.20
C LEU A 186 13.58 -8.73 11.45
N GLY A 187 13.11 -9.08 12.67
CA GLY A 187 13.62 -8.51 13.91
C GLY A 187 13.28 -7.02 14.11
N LEU A 188 12.22 -6.54 13.46
CA LEU A 188 11.81 -5.15 13.55
C LEU A 188 10.85 -4.90 14.73
N PRO A 189 10.93 -3.73 15.40
CA PRO A 189 10.02 -3.38 16.49
C PRO A 189 8.58 -3.22 16.01
N ASP A 190 7.58 -3.48 16.89
CA ASP A 190 6.18 -3.18 16.61
C ASP A 190 6.00 -1.64 16.52
N ARG A 191 5.42 -1.18 15.41
CA ARG A 191 5.12 0.23 15.15
C ARG A 191 3.64 0.50 14.97
N GLY A 192 2.79 -0.42 15.44
CA GLY A 192 1.35 -0.24 15.35
C GLY A 192 0.73 -0.82 14.08
N ASN A 193 -0.25 -0.15 13.50
CA ASN A 193 -1.00 -0.67 12.36
C ASN A 193 -0.33 -0.31 11.03
N PRO A 194 0.20 -1.28 10.25
CA PRO A 194 0.95 -1.02 9.01
C PRO A 194 0.19 -0.25 7.94
N LEU A 195 -1.16 -0.30 7.93
CA LEU A 195 -1.99 0.44 6.97
C LEU A 195 -2.00 1.95 7.20
N PHE A 196 -1.86 2.37 8.45
CA PHE A 196 -2.11 3.74 8.85
C PHE A 196 -0.88 4.43 9.47
N GLU A 197 0.10 3.67 9.88
CA GLU A 197 1.30 4.16 10.58
C GLU A 197 2.58 4.00 9.77
N GLY A 198 2.42 3.64 8.50
CA GLY A 198 3.50 3.66 7.53
C GLY A 198 4.53 2.53 7.63
N GLY A 199 4.12 1.40 8.17
CA GLY A 199 4.98 0.22 8.25
C GLY A 199 5.75 0.08 9.55
#